data_6e00d594188094d6265a444e784f76df
#
_entry.id   6e00d594188094d6265a444e784f76df
#
_cell.length_a   1.000
_cell.length_b   1.000
_cell.length_c   1.000
_cell.angle_alpha   90.00
_cell.angle_beta   90.00
_cell.angle_gamma   90.00
#
_symmetry.space_group_name_H-M   'P 1'
#
loop_
_entity.id
_entity.type
_entity.pdbx_description
1 polymer ?
#
loop_
_entity_poly.entity_id
_entity_poly.type
_entity_poly.pdbx_seq_one_letter_code
_entity_poly.pdbx_strand_id
1 'polypeptide(L)'
;MFLNKRKIFLLISICLIFFFLTYFDVKSQELKIVDGDTIHLNSEKIRFTGIDTPELKQTCIKDNEVIQCGIKAKELLIKRIGNNNVNCIKEGKDRYGRILAECFVENISLSSYLVRNGYAFAYRKYSQKF
;
A
#
# COMPACT_ATOMS: atom_id res chain seq x y z
N MET A 1 -41.34 -0.13 40.48
CA MET A 1 -41.79 0.04 39.09
C MET A 1 -40.97 -0.91 38.21
N PHE A 2 -41.50 -2.10 37.93
CA PHE A 2 -40.79 -3.15 37.20
C PHE A 2 -40.89 -2.89 35.70
N LEU A 3 -39.76 -2.70 35.03
CA LEU A 3 -39.70 -2.61 33.57
C LEU A 3 -40.17 -3.94 32.99
N ASN A 4 -41.16 -3.88 32.13
CA ASN A 4 -41.77 -5.06 31.51
C ASN A 4 -40.67 -5.80 30.68
N LYS A 5 -40.51 -7.11 30.87
CA LYS A 5 -39.52 -7.97 30.19
C LYS A 5 -39.45 -7.74 28.68
N ARG A 6 -40.57 -7.43 28.03
CA ARG A 6 -40.66 -7.07 26.60
C ARG A 6 -39.92 -5.75 26.29
N LYS A 7 -40.02 -4.73 27.17
CA LYS A 7 -39.30 -3.45 26.96
C LYS A 7 -37.78 -3.59 27.15
N ILE A 8 -37.35 -4.43 28.09
CA ILE A 8 -35.92 -4.74 28.29
C ILE A 8 -35.34 -5.45 27.06
N PHE A 9 -36.07 -6.41 26.51
CA PHE A 9 -35.65 -7.15 25.31
C PHE A 9 -35.53 -6.23 24.08
N LEU A 10 -36.47 -5.28 23.91
CA LEU A 10 -36.42 -4.28 22.84
C LEU A 10 -35.22 -3.34 22.98
N LEU A 11 -34.92 -2.87 24.18
CA LEU A 11 -33.78 -1.99 24.46
C LEU A 11 -32.43 -2.70 24.19
N ILE A 12 -32.31 -3.97 24.60
CA ILE A 12 -31.11 -4.78 24.33
C ILE A 12 -30.94 -5.00 22.83
N SER A 13 -32.04 -5.31 22.11
CA SER A 13 -32.02 -5.48 20.65
C SER A 13 -31.59 -4.20 19.92
N ILE A 14 -32.09 -3.04 20.35
CA ILE A 14 -31.72 -1.74 19.76
C ILE A 14 -30.26 -1.42 20.05
N CYS A 15 -29.77 -1.65 21.28
CA CYS A 15 -28.35 -1.47 21.62
C CYS A 15 -27.43 -2.38 20.81
N LEU A 16 -27.80 -3.65 20.60
CA LEU A 16 -27.04 -4.58 19.78
C LEU A 16 -27.00 -4.15 18.31
N ILE A 17 -28.12 -3.67 17.76
CA ILE A 17 -28.15 -3.14 16.38
C ILE A 17 -27.30 -1.88 16.26
N PHE A 18 -27.38 -0.97 17.25
CA PHE A 18 -26.55 0.24 17.27
C PHE A 18 -25.05 -0.09 17.40
N PHE A 19 -24.71 -1.06 18.24
CA PHE A 19 -23.33 -1.56 18.39
C PHE A 19 -22.82 -2.20 17.09
N PHE A 20 -23.69 -2.95 16.39
CA PHE A 20 -23.33 -3.54 15.08
C PHE A 20 -23.13 -2.47 13.99
N LEU A 21 -23.96 -1.41 13.97
CA LEU A 21 -23.85 -0.34 12.99
C LEU A 21 -22.60 0.55 13.21
N THR A 22 -22.15 0.72 14.44
CA THR A 22 -20.92 1.49 14.74
C THR A 22 -19.63 0.71 14.47
N TYR A 23 -19.69 -0.62 14.38
CA TYR A 23 -18.52 -1.46 14.12
C TYR A 23 -18.17 -1.62 12.64
N PHE A 24 -19.00 -1.14 11.71
CA PHE A 24 -18.85 -1.39 10.27
C PHE A 24 -18.35 -0.18 9.46
N ASP A 25 -17.69 0.81 10.08
CA ASP A 25 -17.00 1.84 9.33
C ASP A 25 -15.54 1.41 9.05
N VAL A 26 -15.38 0.29 8.34
CA VAL A 26 -14.10 -0.10 7.75
C VAL A 26 -13.84 0.84 6.58
N LYS A 27 -13.24 2.00 6.87
CA LYS A 27 -12.76 2.91 5.85
C LYS A 27 -11.76 2.17 4.98
N SER A 28 -12.18 1.78 3.78
CA SER A 28 -11.29 1.16 2.80
C SER A 28 -10.16 2.14 2.47
N GLN A 29 -8.94 1.63 2.43
CA GLN A 29 -7.78 2.42 2.06
C GLN A 29 -7.88 2.79 0.58
N GLU A 30 -7.80 4.09 0.25
CA GLU A 30 -7.73 4.54 -1.13
C GLU A 30 -6.30 4.37 -1.64
N LEU A 31 -6.09 3.42 -2.55
CA LEU A 31 -4.79 3.11 -3.12
C LEU A 31 -4.81 3.19 -4.64
N LYS A 32 -3.88 3.96 -5.23
CA LYS A 32 -3.59 3.98 -6.66
C LYS A 32 -2.11 3.74 -6.89
N ILE A 33 -1.74 2.69 -7.61
CA ILE A 33 -0.37 2.40 -7.99
C ILE A 33 -0.06 3.16 -9.29
N VAL A 34 0.94 4.06 -9.22
CA VAL A 34 1.35 4.89 -10.37
C VAL A 34 2.34 4.11 -11.25
N ASP A 35 3.45 3.65 -10.64
CA ASP A 35 4.51 2.86 -11.26
C ASP A 35 5.11 1.89 -10.23
N GLY A 36 6.32 1.37 -10.47
CA GLY A 36 6.94 0.38 -9.60
C GLY A 36 7.35 0.89 -8.23
N ASP A 37 7.59 2.20 -8.05
CA ASP A 37 8.06 2.78 -6.79
C ASP A 37 7.26 3.99 -6.30
N THR A 38 6.14 4.30 -6.96
CA THR A 38 5.29 5.43 -6.62
C THR A 38 3.83 5.01 -6.51
N ILE A 39 3.22 5.33 -5.37
CA ILE A 39 1.80 5.11 -5.10
C ILE A 39 1.11 6.39 -4.63
N HIS A 40 -0.21 6.46 -4.81
CA HIS A 40 -1.05 7.39 -4.08
C HIS A 40 -1.81 6.58 -3.02
N LEU A 41 -1.70 7.00 -1.78
CA LEU A 41 -2.31 6.36 -0.64
C LEU A 41 -3.07 7.39 0.18
N ASN A 42 -4.41 7.27 0.28
CA ASN A 42 -5.26 8.23 0.97
C ASN A 42 -4.98 9.69 0.53
N SER A 43 -4.91 9.91 -0.79
CA SER A 43 -4.61 11.21 -1.44
C SER A 43 -3.16 11.73 -1.26
N GLU A 44 -2.29 11.02 -0.57
CA GLU A 44 -0.86 11.35 -0.46
C GLU A 44 -0.06 10.68 -1.59
N LYS A 45 0.87 11.44 -2.21
CA LYS A 45 1.84 10.88 -3.17
C LYS A 45 3.04 10.35 -2.42
N ILE A 46 3.29 9.05 -2.51
CA ILE A 46 4.36 8.36 -1.81
C ILE A 46 5.32 7.76 -2.82
N ARG A 47 6.63 8.06 -2.66
CA ARG A 47 7.72 7.38 -3.35
C ARG A 47 8.45 6.47 -2.37
N PHE A 48 8.69 5.24 -2.79
CA PHE A 48 9.42 4.27 -1.97
C PHE A 48 10.88 4.70 -1.82
N THR A 49 11.37 4.69 -0.58
CA THR A 49 12.75 5.05 -0.27
C THR A 49 13.73 3.95 -0.64
N GLY A 50 14.97 4.36 -0.98
CA GLY A 50 16.10 3.47 -1.14
C GLY A 50 16.12 2.62 -2.39
N ILE A 51 15.14 2.77 -3.28
CA ILE A 51 15.09 2.05 -4.56
C ILE A 51 14.81 2.97 -5.74
N ASP A 52 15.12 2.46 -6.92
CA ASP A 52 14.74 3.03 -8.20
C ASP A 52 14.22 1.91 -9.11
N THR A 53 13.04 2.11 -9.69
CA THR A 53 12.42 1.15 -10.61
C THR A 53 12.44 1.68 -12.04
N PRO A 54 12.37 0.81 -13.06
CA PRO A 54 12.20 1.26 -14.43
C PRO A 54 10.96 2.14 -14.57
N GLU A 55 11.09 3.22 -15.31
CA GLU A 55 9.97 4.10 -15.65
C GLU A 55 8.88 3.33 -16.41
N LEU A 56 7.61 3.71 -16.27
CA LEU A 56 6.47 2.94 -16.78
C LEU A 56 6.59 2.54 -18.26
N LYS A 57 7.15 3.43 -19.10
CA LYS A 57 7.36 3.18 -20.54
C LYS A 57 8.74 2.61 -20.87
N GLN A 58 9.57 2.34 -19.89
CA GLN A 58 10.92 1.82 -20.09
C GLN A 58 10.87 0.37 -20.51
N THR A 59 11.71 0.04 -21.51
CA THR A 59 11.95 -1.32 -21.97
C THR A 59 13.34 -1.79 -21.54
N CYS A 60 13.50 -3.08 -21.36
CA CYS A 60 14.76 -3.75 -20.99
C CYS A 60 14.96 -4.96 -21.90
N ILE A 61 16.19 -5.43 -21.98
CA ILE A 61 16.53 -6.70 -22.68
C ILE A 61 16.67 -7.77 -21.61
N LYS A 62 15.91 -8.86 -21.76
CA LYS A 62 16.01 -10.07 -20.94
C LYS A 62 15.99 -11.28 -21.87
N ASP A 63 17.00 -12.15 -21.74
CA ASP A 63 17.12 -13.38 -22.56
C ASP A 63 17.04 -13.10 -24.08
N ASN A 64 17.65 -11.99 -24.53
CA ASN A 64 17.63 -11.45 -25.90
C ASN A 64 16.24 -10.97 -26.39
N GLU A 65 15.25 -10.85 -25.50
CA GLU A 65 13.94 -10.32 -25.82
C GLU A 65 13.75 -8.92 -25.18
N VAL A 66 13.06 -8.04 -25.92
CA VAL A 66 12.66 -6.71 -25.40
C VAL A 66 11.42 -6.88 -24.55
N ILE A 67 11.51 -6.52 -23.28
CA ILE A 67 10.40 -6.57 -22.33
C ILE A 67 10.04 -5.16 -21.82
N GLN A 68 8.80 -4.97 -21.48
CA GLN A 68 8.26 -3.74 -20.86
C GLN A 68 8.56 -3.77 -19.35
N CYS A 69 9.81 -3.52 -18.95
CA CYS A 69 10.23 -3.70 -17.54
C CYS A 69 9.54 -2.74 -16.57
N GLY A 70 9.19 -1.52 -16.98
CA GLY A 70 8.43 -0.60 -16.15
C GLY A 70 7.01 -1.09 -15.85
N ILE A 71 6.32 -1.64 -16.85
CA ILE A 71 5.00 -2.26 -16.67
C ILE A 71 5.12 -3.49 -15.78
N LYS A 72 6.14 -4.32 -15.99
CA LYS A 72 6.39 -5.53 -15.18
C LYS A 72 6.66 -5.20 -13.72
N ALA A 73 7.42 -4.15 -13.41
CA ALA A 73 7.64 -3.68 -12.05
C ALA A 73 6.32 -3.28 -11.37
N LYS A 74 5.48 -2.52 -12.09
CA LYS A 74 4.15 -2.13 -11.61
C LYS A 74 3.23 -3.34 -11.39
N GLU A 75 3.16 -4.27 -12.34
CA GLU A 75 2.35 -5.50 -12.24
C GLU A 75 2.78 -6.35 -11.02
N LEU A 76 4.10 -6.46 -10.78
CA LEU A 76 4.63 -7.17 -9.64
C LEU A 76 4.20 -6.52 -8.32
N LEU A 77 4.23 -5.18 -8.25
CA LEU A 77 3.76 -4.43 -7.09
C LEU A 77 2.26 -4.63 -6.86
N ILE A 78 1.45 -4.52 -7.92
CA ILE A 78 0.00 -4.78 -7.86
C ILE A 78 -0.28 -6.18 -7.32
N LYS A 79 0.41 -7.20 -7.85
CA LYS A 79 0.27 -8.59 -7.42
C LYS A 79 0.66 -8.77 -5.95
N ARG A 80 1.74 -8.12 -5.48
CA ARG A 80 2.19 -8.22 -4.09
C ARG A 80 1.20 -7.58 -3.12
N ILE A 81 0.66 -6.43 -3.46
CA ILE A 81 -0.30 -5.74 -2.63
C ILE A 81 -1.64 -6.49 -2.61
N GLY A 82 -2.16 -6.87 -3.77
CA GLY A 82 -3.46 -7.53 -3.87
C GLY A 82 -4.56 -6.72 -3.20
N ASN A 83 -5.29 -7.35 -2.30
CA ASN A 83 -6.36 -6.72 -1.51
C ASN A 83 -5.91 -6.32 -0.08
N ASN A 84 -4.60 -6.36 0.18
CA ASN A 84 -4.07 -6.05 1.51
C ASN A 84 -3.88 -4.54 1.71
N ASN A 85 -3.95 -4.10 2.96
CA ASN A 85 -3.61 -2.74 3.32
C ASN A 85 -2.11 -2.50 3.21
N VAL A 86 -1.73 -1.31 2.75
CA VAL A 86 -0.35 -0.84 2.69
C VAL A 86 -0.08 0.06 3.89
N ASN A 87 0.96 -0.25 4.65
CA ASN A 87 1.42 0.56 5.78
C ASN A 87 2.75 1.19 5.44
N CYS A 88 2.87 2.52 5.57
CA CYS A 88 4.08 3.25 5.19
C CYS A 88 4.68 4.00 6.39
N ILE A 89 5.99 3.84 6.58
CA ILE A 89 6.78 4.63 7.53
C ILE A 89 7.39 5.80 6.76
N LYS A 90 6.91 7.01 7.06
CA LYS A 90 7.34 8.24 6.40
C LYS A 90 8.73 8.65 6.88
N GLU A 91 9.64 8.99 5.95
CA GLU A 91 11.03 9.36 6.23
C GLU A 91 11.33 10.82 5.86
N GLY A 92 10.46 11.48 5.09
CA GLY A 92 10.64 12.86 4.67
C GLY A 92 9.87 13.20 3.40
N LYS A 93 10.33 14.22 2.69
CA LYS A 93 9.80 14.62 1.37
C LYS A 93 10.93 14.85 0.39
N ASP A 94 10.68 14.55 -0.87
CA ASP A 94 11.59 14.91 -1.94
C ASP A 94 11.37 16.34 -2.45
N ARG A 95 12.23 16.78 -3.36
CA ARG A 95 12.16 18.12 -3.97
C ARG A 95 10.87 18.38 -4.79
N TYR A 96 10.13 17.33 -5.12
CA TYR A 96 8.86 17.40 -5.86
C TYR A 96 7.65 17.35 -4.92
N GLY A 97 7.86 17.33 -3.60
CA GLY A 97 6.81 17.29 -2.59
C GLY A 97 6.19 15.90 -2.36
N ARG A 98 6.76 14.82 -2.97
CA ARG A 98 6.33 13.45 -2.69
C ARG A 98 6.84 13.04 -1.31
N ILE A 99 6.02 12.30 -0.57
CA ILE A 99 6.44 11.70 0.69
C ILE A 99 7.38 10.55 0.39
N LEU A 100 8.58 10.59 0.97
CA LEU A 100 9.51 9.48 0.97
C LEU A 100 9.12 8.53 2.10
N ALA A 101 8.91 7.27 1.79
CA ALA A 101 8.51 6.28 2.79
C ALA A 101 8.98 4.86 2.45
N GLU A 102 9.19 4.07 3.49
CA GLU A 102 9.27 2.62 3.36
C GLU A 102 7.88 2.02 3.62
N CYS A 103 7.35 1.28 2.63
CA CYS A 103 6.01 0.74 2.67
C CYS A 103 6.01 -0.78 2.76
N PHE A 104 5.01 -1.31 3.48
CA PHE A 104 4.92 -2.72 3.84
C PHE A 104 3.53 -3.27 3.56
N VAL A 105 3.48 -4.55 3.19
CA VAL A 105 2.29 -5.38 3.17
C VAL A 105 2.60 -6.64 3.97
N GLU A 106 1.78 -6.97 4.98
CA GLU A 106 2.00 -8.14 5.85
C GLU A 106 3.43 -8.19 6.42
N ASN A 107 3.95 -7.04 6.87
CA ASN A 107 5.31 -6.87 7.40
C ASN A 107 6.46 -7.10 6.39
N ILE A 108 6.17 -7.27 5.11
CA ILE A 108 7.19 -7.39 4.07
C ILE A 108 7.36 -6.05 3.37
N SER A 109 8.59 -5.53 3.37
CA SER A 109 8.95 -4.31 2.66
C SER A 109 8.73 -4.46 1.16
N LEU A 110 7.96 -3.53 0.58
CA LEU A 110 7.69 -3.49 -0.87
C LEU A 110 8.96 -3.17 -1.64
N SER A 111 9.82 -2.29 -1.12
CA SER A 111 11.14 -1.98 -1.69
C SER A 111 12.01 -3.23 -1.77
N SER A 112 12.18 -3.94 -0.65
CA SER A 112 12.92 -5.21 -0.60
C SER A 112 12.36 -6.26 -1.57
N TYR A 113 11.04 -6.35 -1.65
CA TYR A 113 10.37 -7.31 -2.53
C TYR A 113 10.68 -7.03 -4.01
N LEU A 114 10.62 -5.77 -4.44
CA LEU A 114 10.94 -5.37 -5.82
C LEU A 114 12.41 -5.62 -6.16
N VAL A 115 13.34 -5.27 -5.26
CA VAL A 115 14.79 -5.51 -5.45
C VAL A 115 15.08 -7.00 -5.57
N ARG A 116 14.55 -7.83 -4.68
CA ARG A 116 14.76 -9.30 -4.69
C ARG A 116 14.21 -9.99 -5.95
N ASN A 117 13.17 -9.43 -6.55
CA ASN A 117 12.60 -9.94 -7.79
C ASN A 117 13.24 -9.32 -9.05
N GLY A 118 14.27 -8.48 -8.89
CA GLY A 118 15.01 -7.89 -10.01
C GLY A 118 14.30 -6.78 -10.77
N TYR A 119 13.27 -6.16 -10.16
CA TYR A 119 12.49 -5.07 -10.76
C TYR A 119 12.75 -3.70 -10.12
N ALA A 120 13.72 -3.62 -9.22
CA ALA A 120 14.23 -2.36 -8.67
C ALA A 120 15.73 -2.46 -8.40
N PHE A 121 16.39 -1.33 -8.52
CA PHE A 121 17.79 -1.16 -8.10
C PHE A 121 17.82 -0.57 -6.68
N ALA A 122 18.69 -1.12 -5.81
CA ALA A 122 18.99 -0.51 -4.53
C ALA A 122 19.77 0.78 -4.74
N TYR A 123 19.22 1.92 -4.34
CA TYR A 123 19.85 3.23 -4.55
C TYR A 123 20.75 3.59 -3.37
N ARG A 124 21.90 2.96 -3.30
CA ARG A 124 22.84 3.00 -2.16
C ARG A 124 23.35 4.40 -1.80
N LYS A 125 23.26 5.37 -2.72
CA LYS A 125 23.63 6.77 -2.44
C LYS A 125 22.72 7.41 -1.38
N TYR A 126 21.47 6.98 -1.27
CA TYR A 126 20.46 7.56 -0.38
C TYR A 126 19.98 6.60 0.71
N SER A 127 20.26 5.31 0.58
CA SER A 127 19.88 4.31 1.59
C SER A 127 20.80 3.10 1.52
N GLN A 128 21.20 2.58 2.68
CA GLN A 128 21.94 1.32 2.81
C GLN A 128 21.05 0.16 3.25
N LYS A 129 19.72 0.32 3.16
CA LYS A 129 18.75 -0.66 3.67
C LYS A 129 18.60 -1.91 2.79
N PHE A 130 19.02 -1.86 1.51
CA PHE A 130 18.83 -2.92 0.51
C PHE A 130 20.11 -3.30 -0.21
#